data_74bb1a18a387fa1295cd09e6f45ca075
#
_entry.id   74bb1a18a387fa1295cd09e6f45ca075
#
_cell.length_a   1.000
_cell.length_b   1.000
_cell.length_c   1.000
_cell.angle_alpha   90.00
_cell.angle_beta   90.00
_cell.angle_gamma   90.00
#
_symmetry.space_group_name_H-M   'P 1'
#
loop_
_entity.id
_entity.type
_entity.pdbx_description
1 polymer ?
#
loop_
_entity_poly.entity_id
_entity_poly.type
_entity_poly.pdbx_seq_one_letter_code
_entity_poly.pdbx_strand_id
1 'polypeptide(L)' 'MALVPGGGYAEYATVAEVNAIPVPTSLSMIEAAGVPETYFTVWHNVFQRAKLTAGESFLVHGGTSGIGTTAIQLAKH' A
#
# COMPACT_ATOMS: atom_id res chain seq x y z
N MET A 1 10.20 6.21 -0.93
CA MET A 1 9.70 4.82 -1.05
C MET A 1 9.23 4.54 -2.46
N ALA A 2 9.27 3.28 -2.89
CA ALA A 2 8.80 2.89 -4.23
C ALA A 2 8.51 1.38 -4.25
N LEU A 3 7.69 0.95 -5.22
CA LEU A 3 7.54 -0.45 -5.57
C LEU A 3 8.56 -0.79 -6.66
N VAL A 4 9.32 -1.85 -6.45
CA VAL A 4 10.34 -2.32 -7.41
C VAL A 4 10.09 -3.77 -7.81
N PRO A 5 10.41 -4.18 -9.04
CA PRO A 5 10.14 -5.55 -9.52
C PRO A 5 11.09 -6.59 -8.90
N GLY A 6 12.11 -6.17 -8.20
CA GLY A 6 13.10 -7.01 -7.53
C GLY A 6 14.26 -6.19 -7.01
N GLY A 7 15.22 -6.84 -6.34
CA GLY A 7 16.43 -6.18 -5.82
C GLY A 7 16.20 -5.39 -4.54
N GLY A 8 15.07 -5.57 -3.84
CA GLY A 8 14.75 -4.84 -2.61
C GLY A 8 15.47 -5.34 -1.36
N TYR A 9 16.09 -6.51 -1.38
CA TYR A 9 16.94 -7.02 -0.28
C TYR A 9 18.35 -6.47 -0.39
N ALA A 10 18.48 -5.14 -0.38
CA ALA A 10 19.75 -4.45 -0.55
C ALA A 10 19.71 -3.08 0.14
N GLU A 11 20.88 -2.55 0.47
CA GLU A 11 21.02 -1.19 1.01
C GLU A 11 20.61 -0.11 -0.01
N TYR A 12 20.73 -0.42 -1.30
CA TYR A 12 20.37 0.46 -2.41
C TYR A 12 19.59 -0.32 -3.47
N ALA A 13 18.57 0.32 -4.02
CA ALA A 13 17.79 -0.20 -5.15
C ALA A 13 17.57 0.91 -6.18
N THR A 14 17.49 0.53 -7.44
CA THR A 14 17.18 1.48 -8.52
C THR A 14 15.69 1.50 -8.80
N VAL A 15 15.17 2.68 -9.04
CA VAL A 15 13.76 2.89 -9.42
C VAL A 15 13.67 4.05 -10.39
N ALA A 16 12.71 4.01 -11.30
CA ALA A 16 12.43 5.15 -12.16
C ALA A 16 12.00 6.36 -11.30
N GLU A 17 12.52 7.54 -11.59
CA GLU A 17 12.25 8.76 -10.83
C GLU A 17 10.75 9.01 -10.63
N VAL A 18 9.96 8.78 -11.68
CA VAL A 18 8.49 8.97 -11.65
C VAL A 18 7.75 8.06 -10.66
N ASN A 19 8.40 6.97 -10.23
CA ASN A 19 7.84 6.02 -9.26
C ASN A 19 8.39 6.24 -7.85
N ALA A 20 9.32 7.15 -7.67
CA ALA A 20 9.91 7.47 -6.37
C ALA A 20 8.99 8.43 -5.60
N ILE A 21 8.58 8.03 -4.41
CA ILE A 21 7.70 8.81 -3.55
C ILE A 21 8.45 9.15 -2.27
N PRO A 22 8.41 10.41 -1.80
CA PRO A 22 8.99 10.79 -0.53
C PRO A 22 8.43 9.94 0.62
N VAL A 23 9.27 9.61 1.59
CA VAL A 23 8.82 8.96 2.82
C VAL A 23 8.21 10.02 3.72
N PRO A 24 6.96 9.83 4.21
CA PRO A 24 6.38 10.74 5.21
C PRO A 24 7.26 10.81 6.46
N THR A 25 7.41 12.00 7.03
CA THR A 25 8.26 12.22 8.20
C THR A 25 7.79 11.48 9.46
N SER A 26 6.53 11.07 9.48
CA SER A 26 5.93 10.28 10.57
C SER A 26 6.24 8.80 10.53
N LEU A 27 6.83 8.30 9.44
CA LEU A 27 7.17 6.89 9.27
C LEU A 27 8.67 6.66 9.36
N SER A 28 9.07 5.59 10.03
CA SER A 28 10.42 5.06 9.93
C SER A 28 10.65 4.45 8.54
N MET A 29 11.90 4.24 8.16
CA MET A 29 12.24 3.60 6.88
C MET A 29 11.71 2.18 6.77
N ILE A 30 11.65 1.46 7.90
CA ILE A 30 11.12 0.10 7.98
C ILE A 30 9.61 0.11 7.72
N GLU A 31 8.87 0.99 8.37
CA GLU A 31 7.43 1.14 8.16
C GLU A 31 7.12 1.60 6.72
N ALA A 32 7.86 2.56 6.21
CA ALA A 32 7.71 3.06 4.84
C ALA A 32 7.95 1.97 3.78
N ALA A 33 8.82 1.00 4.04
CA ALA A 33 9.06 -0.11 3.13
C ALA A 33 7.83 -1.00 2.93
N GLY A 34 6.94 -1.09 3.92
CA GLY A 34 5.70 -1.87 3.84
C GLY A 34 4.54 -1.17 3.11
N VAL A 35 4.63 0.13 2.87
CA VAL A 35 3.52 0.93 2.32
C VAL A 35 3.24 0.65 0.83
N PRO A 36 4.21 0.68 -0.10
CA PRO A 36 3.89 0.69 -1.52
C PRO A 36 3.09 -0.53 -1.98
N GLU A 37 3.49 -1.75 -1.60
CA GLU A 37 2.82 -2.97 -2.05
C GLU A 37 1.37 -3.04 -1.55
N THR A 38 1.15 -2.81 -0.27
CA THR A 38 -0.16 -3.03 0.35
C THR A 38 -1.13 -1.87 0.10
N TYR A 39 -0.69 -0.65 0.35
CA TYR A 39 -1.57 0.52 0.22
C TYR A 39 -1.91 0.85 -1.22
N PHE A 40 -0.96 0.75 -2.16
CA PHE A 40 -1.25 1.02 -3.57
C PHE A 40 -2.17 -0.04 -4.16
N THR A 41 -1.98 -1.31 -3.80
CA THR A 41 -2.85 -2.41 -4.23
C THR A 41 -4.28 -2.21 -3.75
N VAL A 42 -4.46 -1.91 -2.46
CA VAL A 42 -5.79 -1.67 -1.89
C VAL A 42 -6.41 -0.42 -2.49
N TRP A 43 -5.68 0.69 -2.54
CA TRP A 43 -6.19 1.94 -3.09
C TRP A 43 -6.68 1.77 -4.53
N HIS A 44 -5.85 1.15 -5.36
CA HIS A 44 -6.22 0.93 -6.76
C HIS A 44 -7.44 0.03 -6.91
N ASN A 45 -7.48 -1.10 -6.22
CA ASN A 45 -8.55 -2.08 -6.42
C ASN A 45 -9.85 -1.71 -5.70
N VAL A 46 -9.79 -1.26 -4.46
CA VAL A 46 -11.00 -0.99 -3.65
C VAL A 46 -11.60 0.38 -3.96
N PHE A 47 -10.78 1.42 -4.08
CA PHE A 47 -11.28 2.79 -4.22
C PHE A 47 -11.32 3.27 -5.67
N GLN A 48 -10.29 3.02 -6.47
CA GLN A 48 -10.29 3.49 -7.86
C GLN A 48 -11.13 2.60 -8.77
N ARG A 49 -11.00 1.27 -8.68
CA ARG A 49 -11.73 0.33 -9.54
C ARG A 49 -13.10 -0.03 -8.99
N ALA A 50 -13.19 -0.53 -7.77
CA ALA A 50 -14.46 -0.91 -7.16
C ALA A 50 -15.28 0.28 -6.67
N LYS A 51 -14.65 1.45 -6.48
CA LYS A 51 -15.31 2.71 -6.08
C LYS A 51 -16.10 2.59 -4.76
N LEU A 52 -15.53 1.88 -3.79
CA LEU A 52 -16.13 1.77 -2.45
C LEU A 52 -16.45 3.17 -1.91
N THR A 53 -17.68 3.35 -1.44
CA THR A 53 -18.16 4.60 -0.87
C THR A 53 -18.72 4.41 0.53
N ALA A 54 -18.88 5.52 1.24
CA ALA A 54 -19.42 5.51 2.61
C ALA A 54 -20.82 4.88 2.66
N GLY A 55 -21.06 4.06 3.67
CA GLY A 55 -22.32 3.34 3.88
C GLY A 55 -22.42 1.99 3.16
N GLU A 56 -21.46 1.62 2.33
CA GLU A 56 -21.43 0.30 1.71
C GLU A 56 -20.83 -0.76 2.65
N SER A 57 -21.20 -2.02 2.39
CA SER A 57 -20.59 -3.17 3.07
C SER A 57 -19.39 -3.65 2.28
N PHE A 58 -18.28 -3.85 2.96
CA PHE A 58 -17.03 -4.33 2.37
C PHE A 58 -16.65 -5.69 2.95
N LEU A 59 -16.40 -6.68 2.07
CA LEU A 59 -15.91 -8.00 2.43
C LEU A 59 -14.52 -8.21 1.85
N VAL A 60 -13.59 -8.64 2.70
CA VAL A 60 -12.23 -9.01 2.27
C VAL A 60 -11.90 -10.42 2.76
N HIS A 61 -11.46 -11.28 1.84
CA HIS A 61 -10.90 -12.58 2.17
C HIS A 61 -9.45 -12.43 2.62
N GLY A 62 -9.00 -13.23 3.59
CA GLY A 62 -7.65 -13.16 4.12
C GLY A 62 -7.37 -11.87 4.89
N GLY A 63 -8.29 -11.46 5.75
CA GLY A 63 -8.21 -10.20 6.52
C GLY A 63 -6.98 -10.03 7.41
N THR A 64 -6.22 -11.09 7.67
CA THR A 64 -4.97 -11.05 8.46
C THR A 64 -3.71 -10.85 7.60
N SER A 65 -3.83 -10.88 6.27
CA SER A 65 -2.71 -10.58 5.37
C SER A 65 -2.38 -9.09 5.37
N GLY A 66 -1.22 -8.72 4.84
CA GLY A 66 -0.84 -7.31 4.68
C GLY A 66 -1.86 -6.53 3.85
N ILE A 67 -2.35 -7.10 2.76
CA ILE A 67 -3.43 -6.52 1.95
C ILE A 67 -4.73 -6.43 2.76
N GLY A 68 -5.12 -7.51 3.45
CA GLY A 68 -6.36 -7.55 4.22
C GLY A 68 -6.38 -6.55 5.36
N THR A 69 -5.33 -6.48 6.16
CA THR A 69 -5.22 -5.50 7.27
C THR A 69 -5.25 -4.06 6.77
N THR A 70 -4.56 -3.78 5.66
CA THR A 70 -4.57 -2.46 5.02
C THR A 70 -5.96 -2.11 4.48
N ALA A 71 -6.63 -3.07 3.82
CA ALA A 71 -7.97 -2.87 3.28
C ALA A 71 -8.99 -2.56 4.38
N ILE A 72 -8.93 -3.27 5.51
CA ILE A 72 -9.81 -3.02 6.66
C ILE A 72 -9.57 -1.63 7.26
N GLN A 73 -8.30 -1.23 7.41
CA GLN A 73 -7.96 0.09 7.94
C GLN A 73 -8.48 1.21 7.03
N LEU A 74 -8.20 1.13 5.74
CA LEU A 74 -8.62 2.16 4.78
C LEU A 74 -10.15 2.22 4.60
N ALA A 75 -10.84 1.08 4.62
CA ALA A 75 -12.29 1.04 4.49
C ALA A 75 -13.03 1.60 5.73
N LYS A 76 -12.36 1.64 6.88
CA LYS A 76 -12.92 2.20 8.12
C LYS A 76 -12.68 3.69 8.30
N HIS A 77 -11.74 4.26 7.56
CA HIS A 77 -11.37 5.67 7.67
C HIS A 77 -12.27 6.54 6.82
#